data_d5fcadbbfbcf5c6812b7fa39fd949d4c
#
_entry.id   d5fcadbbfbcf5c6812b7fa39fd949d4c
#
_cell.length_a   1.000
_cell.length_b   1.000
_cell.length_c   1.000
_cell.angle_alpha   90.00
_cell.angle_beta   90.00
_cell.angle_gamma   90.00
#
_symmetry.space_group_name_H-M   'P 1'
#
loop_
_entity.id
_entity.type
_entity.pdbx_description
1 polymer ?
#
loop_
_entity_poly.entity_id
_entity_poly.type
_entity_poly.pdbx_seq_one_letter_code
_entity_poly.pdbx_strand_id
1 'polypeptide(L)'
;MSINLTPRLVAELKPKFEIKVDLDERSFLFPAGKSVSQLLFLSDGRTIFVEAVYPFNQSRTPPRIASLDLEDAREFGRRLIEAVHCARTQLVVTQGARISINVIANGYHLQFGDMNNATELFLGTNCIWRVCQGLLRITDLIAPVESN
;
A
#
# COMPACT_ATOMS: atom_id res chain seq x y z
N MET A 1 4.37 22.28 26.41
CA MET A 1 3.04 22.25 25.84
C MET A 1 2.89 21.17 24.81
N SER A 2 2.70 19.98 25.29
CA SER A 2 2.49 18.83 24.41
C SER A 2 1.23 19.00 23.56
N ILE A 3 0.28 19.78 24.04
CA ILE A 3 -1.00 19.98 23.37
C ILE A 3 -0.80 20.57 21.98
N ASN A 4 0.22 21.41 21.81
CA ASN A 4 0.45 22.06 20.53
C ASN A 4 1.07 21.14 19.48
N LEU A 5 1.69 20.05 19.92
CA LEU A 5 2.32 19.13 19.00
C LEU A 5 1.29 18.34 18.21
N THR A 6 0.20 17.95 18.86
CA THR A 6 -0.80 17.11 18.23
C THR A 6 -1.46 17.77 17.02
N PRO A 7 -1.98 18.99 17.13
CA PRO A 7 -2.55 19.65 15.95
C PRO A 7 -1.54 19.88 14.85
N ARG A 8 -0.31 20.19 15.23
CA ARG A 8 0.73 20.42 14.25
C ARG A 8 1.07 19.14 13.50
N LEU A 9 1.17 18.02 14.21
CA LEU A 9 1.43 16.73 13.57
C LEU A 9 0.32 16.36 12.63
N VAL A 10 -0.92 16.59 13.00
CA VAL A 10 -2.05 16.32 12.12
C VAL A 10 -1.95 17.14 10.85
N ALA A 11 -1.59 18.42 10.97
CA ALA A 11 -1.44 19.28 9.80
C ALA A 11 -0.30 18.83 8.90
N GLU A 12 0.81 18.37 9.50
CA GLU A 12 1.95 17.89 8.73
C GLU A 12 1.66 16.59 8.00
N LEU A 13 0.77 15.76 8.56
CA LEU A 13 0.42 14.48 7.98
C LEU A 13 -0.70 14.59 6.96
N LYS A 14 -1.26 15.77 6.77
CA LYS A 14 -2.33 15.96 5.83
C LYS A 14 -1.79 15.74 4.41
N PRO A 15 -2.31 14.76 3.69
CA PRO A 15 -1.79 14.46 2.37
C PRO A 15 -2.27 15.46 1.34
N LYS A 16 -1.44 15.72 0.32
CA LYS A 16 -1.82 16.46 -0.86
C LYS A 16 -2.64 15.60 -1.81
N PHE A 17 -2.27 14.34 -1.91
CA PHE A 17 -2.90 13.39 -2.82
C PHE A 17 -3.29 12.14 -2.06
N GLU A 18 -4.42 11.59 -2.43
CA GLU A 18 -4.91 10.37 -1.81
C GLU A 18 -5.61 9.52 -2.86
N ILE A 19 -5.23 8.26 -2.95
CA ILE A 19 -5.88 7.26 -3.79
C ILE A 19 -6.33 6.12 -2.90
N LYS A 20 -7.59 5.77 -2.96
CA LYS A 20 -8.14 4.64 -2.22
C LYS A 20 -8.31 3.45 -3.14
N VAL A 21 -7.89 2.30 -2.66
CA VAL A 21 -8.04 1.04 -3.40
C VAL A 21 -8.87 0.10 -2.55
N ASP A 22 -10.05 -0.24 -3.03
CA ASP A 22 -10.88 -1.23 -2.36
C ASP A 22 -10.34 -2.63 -2.63
N LEU A 23 -10.23 -3.43 -1.58
CA LEU A 23 -9.74 -4.79 -1.69
C LEU A 23 -10.90 -5.75 -1.59
N ASP A 24 -10.80 -6.84 -2.34
CA ASP A 24 -11.81 -7.88 -2.27
C ASP A 24 -11.72 -8.59 -0.94
N GLU A 25 -12.86 -8.79 -0.31
CA GLU A 25 -12.90 -9.55 0.92
C GLU A 25 -12.76 -11.02 0.60
N ARG A 26 -11.65 -11.59 1.03
CA ARG A 26 -11.45 -13.03 1.01
C ARG A 26 -11.52 -13.53 2.45
N SER A 27 -12.64 -13.25 3.08
CA SER A 27 -12.82 -13.48 4.51
C SER A 27 -12.57 -14.92 4.92
N PHE A 28 -12.73 -15.87 4.00
CA PHE A 28 -12.44 -17.26 4.30
C PHE A 28 -10.94 -17.58 4.40
N LEU A 29 -10.09 -16.66 3.92
CA LEU A 29 -8.64 -16.81 4.00
C LEU A 29 -8.05 -16.17 5.25
N PHE A 30 -8.84 -15.33 5.93
CA PHE A 30 -8.37 -14.59 7.11
C PHE A 30 -9.33 -14.74 8.26
N PRO A 31 -8.83 -14.73 9.49
CA PRO A 31 -9.70 -14.58 10.65
C PRO A 31 -10.46 -13.26 10.57
N ALA A 32 -11.70 -13.28 11.05
CA ALA A 32 -12.54 -12.09 11.05
C ALA A 32 -11.82 -10.94 11.78
N GLY A 33 -11.90 -9.75 11.22
CA GLY A 33 -11.33 -8.55 11.80
C GLY A 33 -9.86 -8.33 11.51
N LYS A 34 -9.18 -9.27 10.88
CA LYS A 34 -7.77 -9.12 10.54
C LYS A 34 -7.52 -8.83 9.07
N SER A 35 -8.55 -8.90 8.24
CA SER A 35 -8.37 -8.60 6.82
C SER A 35 -8.40 -7.11 6.56
N VAL A 36 -7.50 -6.65 5.71
CA VAL A 36 -7.45 -5.27 5.27
C VAL A 36 -8.54 -5.07 4.23
N SER A 37 -9.36 -4.04 4.38
CA SER A 37 -10.45 -3.78 3.45
C SER A 37 -10.07 -2.79 2.36
N GLN A 38 -9.14 -1.89 2.64
CA GLN A 38 -8.68 -0.90 1.68
C GLN A 38 -7.20 -0.63 1.86
N LEU A 39 -6.54 -0.29 0.77
CA LEU A 39 -5.22 0.35 0.82
C LEU A 39 -5.39 1.82 0.48
N LEU A 40 -4.71 2.66 1.21
CA LEU A 40 -4.62 4.08 0.91
C LEU A 40 -3.21 4.38 0.44
N PHE A 41 -3.12 5.01 -0.71
CA PHE A 41 -1.86 5.60 -1.17
C PHE A 41 -1.97 7.08 -0.97
N LEU A 42 -1.12 7.61 -0.12
CA LEU A 42 -1.14 9.02 0.27
C LEU A 42 0.19 9.65 -0.08
N SER A 43 0.18 10.93 -0.40
CA SER A 43 1.44 11.61 -0.66
C SER A 43 1.40 13.07 -0.24
N ASP A 44 2.52 13.52 0.28
CA ASP A 44 2.77 14.94 0.56
C ASP A 44 3.36 15.68 -0.67
N GLY A 45 3.47 14.97 -1.80
CA GLY A 45 4.08 15.48 -3.02
C GLY A 45 5.49 14.96 -3.27
N ARG A 46 6.09 14.28 -2.31
CA ARG A 46 7.44 13.73 -2.42
C ARG A 46 7.51 12.26 -2.07
N THR A 47 6.90 11.89 -0.95
CA THR A 47 6.92 10.52 -0.44
C THR A 47 5.53 9.93 -0.57
N ILE A 48 5.46 8.67 -0.93
CA ILE A 48 4.21 7.93 -1.00
C ILE A 48 4.13 7.04 0.24
N PHE A 49 3.03 7.19 0.97
CA PHE A 49 2.76 6.39 2.15
C PHE A 49 1.66 5.39 1.82
N VAL A 50 1.85 4.17 2.28
CA VAL A 50 0.85 3.12 2.12
C VAL A 50 0.25 2.85 3.49
N GLU A 51 -1.08 2.93 3.57
CA GLU A 51 -1.80 2.69 4.82
C GLU A 51 -2.85 1.62 4.60
N ALA A 52 -3.03 0.79 5.61
CA ALA A 52 -4.00 -0.30 5.57
C ALA A 52 -5.22 0.06 6.40
N VAL A 53 -6.40 -0.09 5.80
CA VAL A 53 -7.66 0.19 6.49
C VAL A 53 -8.32 -1.14 6.85
N TYR A 54 -8.61 -1.30 8.13
CA TYR A 54 -9.30 -2.48 8.65
C TYR A 54 -10.77 -2.14 8.90
N PRO A 55 -11.70 -3.01 8.54
CA PRO A 55 -13.13 -2.67 8.59
C PRO A 55 -13.64 -2.39 10.00
N PHE A 56 -13.02 -2.97 11.02
CA PHE A 56 -13.52 -2.82 12.38
C PHE A 56 -12.78 -1.78 13.20
N ASN A 57 -11.86 -1.04 12.58
CA ASN A 57 -11.06 -0.03 13.25
C ASN A 57 -11.24 1.35 12.63
N GLN A 58 -12.46 1.68 12.24
CA GLN A 58 -12.73 2.90 11.50
C GLN A 58 -12.47 4.17 12.29
N SER A 59 -12.53 4.09 13.63
CA SER A 59 -12.27 5.24 14.47
C SER A 59 -10.79 5.52 14.70
N ARG A 60 -9.93 4.63 14.27
CA ARG A 60 -8.48 4.77 14.44
C ARG A 60 -7.83 5.20 13.14
N THR A 61 -6.73 5.93 13.29
CA THR A 61 -5.88 6.25 12.13
C THR A 61 -5.35 4.95 11.54
N PRO A 62 -5.49 4.74 10.24
CA PRO A 62 -4.97 3.53 9.62
C PRO A 62 -3.46 3.43 9.80
N PRO A 63 -2.94 2.23 10.11
CA PRO A 63 -1.50 2.08 10.25
C PRO A 63 -0.78 2.26 8.92
N ARG A 64 0.35 2.94 8.99
CA ARG A 64 1.22 3.11 7.84
C ARG A 64 2.10 1.86 7.72
N ILE A 65 2.05 1.21 6.57
CA ILE A 65 2.74 -0.05 6.37
C ILE A 65 3.94 0.08 5.43
N ALA A 66 4.08 1.19 4.74
CA ALA A 66 5.23 1.45 3.88
C ALA A 66 5.39 2.93 3.62
N SER A 67 6.63 3.35 3.41
CA SER A 67 6.97 4.68 2.91
C SER A 67 7.89 4.49 1.71
N LEU A 68 7.54 5.13 0.60
CA LEU A 68 8.24 4.92 -0.66
C LEU A 68 8.55 6.28 -1.28
N ASP A 69 9.76 6.46 -1.77
CA ASP A 69 10.00 7.58 -2.67
C ASP A 69 9.47 7.20 -4.05
N LEU A 70 9.58 8.12 -5.00
CA LEU A 70 9.01 7.90 -6.33
C LEU A 70 9.65 6.70 -7.03
N GLU A 71 10.96 6.55 -6.94
CA GLU A 71 11.66 5.44 -7.56
C GLU A 71 11.27 4.10 -6.93
N ASP A 72 11.16 4.07 -5.61
CA ASP A 72 10.76 2.86 -4.90
C ASP A 72 9.32 2.48 -5.23
N ALA A 73 8.44 3.47 -5.38
CA ALA A 73 7.06 3.21 -5.76
C ALA A 73 6.98 2.65 -7.18
N ARG A 74 7.80 3.16 -8.08
CA ARG A 74 7.89 2.64 -9.44
C ARG A 74 8.43 1.22 -9.45
N GLU A 75 9.42 0.95 -8.61
CA GLU A 75 9.96 -0.40 -8.49
C GLU A 75 8.90 -1.37 -7.94
N PHE A 76 8.14 -0.94 -6.95
CA PHE A 76 7.03 -1.73 -6.43
C PHE A 76 6.02 -2.04 -7.54
N GLY A 77 5.67 -1.04 -8.35
CA GLY A 77 4.77 -1.25 -9.49
C GLY A 77 5.31 -2.24 -10.50
N ARG A 78 6.60 -2.13 -10.84
CA ARG A 78 7.24 -3.09 -11.75
C ARG A 78 7.19 -4.50 -11.20
N ARG A 79 7.47 -4.67 -9.91
CA ARG A 79 7.45 -5.99 -9.27
C ARG A 79 6.04 -6.57 -9.22
N LEU A 80 5.03 -5.75 -8.98
CA LEU A 80 3.65 -6.21 -9.04
C LEU A 80 3.30 -6.73 -10.42
N ILE A 81 3.64 -5.97 -11.45
CA ILE A 81 3.37 -6.38 -12.83
C ILE A 81 4.12 -7.66 -13.16
N GLU A 82 5.36 -7.78 -12.74
CA GLU A 82 6.15 -8.96 -13.00
C GLU A 82 5.59 -10.19 -12.29
N ALA A 83 5.13 -10.03 -11.06
CA ALA A 83 4.49 -11.12 -10.34
C ALA A 83 3.25 -11.62 -11.08
N VAL A 84 2.48 -10.71 -11.65
CA VAL A 84 1.27 -11.06 -12.38
C VAL A 84 1.60 -11.74 -13.71
N HIS A 85 2.51 -11.17 -14.48
CA HIS A 85 2.81 -11.70 -15.82
C HIS A 85 3.69 -12.93 -15.80
N CYS A 86 4.64 -13.00 -14.88
CA CYS A 86 5.62 -14.08 -14.85
C CYS A 86 5.30 -15.13 -13.79
N ALA A 87 4.29 -14.90 -12.96
CA ALA A 87 3.90 -15.81 -11.89
C ALA A 87 5.07 -16.13 -10.96
N ARG A 88 5.86 -15.11 -10.61
CA ARG A 88 7.04 -15.26 -9.76
C ARG A 88 6.93 -14.42 -8.51
N THR A 89 7.38 -14.97 -7.42
CA THR A 89 7.51 -14.23 -6.17
C THR A 89 8.53 -13.11 -6.36
N GLN A 90 8.18 -11.93 -5.85
CA GLN A 90 9.00 -10.73 -5.95
C GLN A 90 9.28 -10.19 -4.55
N LEU A 91 10.36 -9.45 -4.41
CA LEU A 91 10.72 -8.80 -3.15
C LEU A 91 11.19 -7.39 -3.46
N VAL A 92 10.64 -6.43 -2.73
CA VAL A 92 11.05 -5.04 -2.79
C VAL A 92 11.59 -4.66 -1.43
N VAL A 93 12.85 -4.25 -1.36
CA VAL A 93 13.48 -3.81 -0.11
C VAL A 93 14.03 -2.41 -0.33
N THR A 94 13.55 -1.46 0.47
CA THR A 94 13.98 -0.09 0.43
C THR A 94 14.23 0.38 1.86
N GLN A 95 14.60 1.64 2.04
CA GLN A 95 14.77 2.19 3.38
C GLN A 95 13.44 2.29 4.13
N GLY A 96 12.35 2.52 3.44
CA GLY A 96 11.05 2.74 4.07
C GLY A 96 10.07 1.60 3.91
N ALA A 97 10.47 0.49 3.29
CA ALA A 97 9.54 -0.60 3.02
C ALA A 97 10.25 -1.92 2.79
N ARG A 98 9.58 -2.98 3.20
CA ARG A 98 9.94 -4.35 2.83
C ARG A 98 8.65 -5.01 2.39
N ILE A 99 8.56 -5.34 1.12
CA ILE A 99 7.32 -5.86 0.53
C ILE A 99 7.64 -7.15 -0.21
N SER A 100 7.02 -8.24 0.21
CA SER A 100 7.09 -9.48 -0.55
C SER A 100 5.77 -9.70 -1.27
N ILE A 101 5.87 -10.14 -2.52
CA ILE A 101 4.73 -10.40 -3.39
C ILE A 101 4.80 -11.86 -3.75
N ASN A 102 3.93 -12.66 -3.18
CA ASN A 102 3.95 -14.10 -3.36
C ASN A 102 2.77 -14.52 -4.22
N VAL A 103 3.04 -15.38 -5.19
CA VAL A 103 1.99 -15.97 -6.02
C VAL A 103 1.47 -17.19 -5.31
N ILE A 104 0.17 -17.23 -5.08
CA ILE A 104 -0.48 -18.36 -4.41
C ILE A 104 -1.59 -18.89 -5.30
N ALA A 105 -2.18 -20.00 -4.91
CA ALA A 105 -3.33 -20.53 -5.62
C ALA A 105 -4.46 -19.50 -5.57
N ASN A 106 -5.00 -19.13 -6.70
CA ASN A 106 -6.13 -18.21 -6.85
C ASN A 106 -5.83 -16.75 -6.47
N GLY A 107 -4.56 -16.36 -6.44
CA GLY A 107 -4.27 -14.96 -6.16
C GLY A 107 -2.86 -14.69 -5.73
N TYR A 108 -2.74 -13.67 -4.88
CA TYR A 108 -1.46 -13.13 -4.45
C TYR A 108 -1.49 -12.86 -2.96
N HIS A 109 -0.36 -13.09 -2.32
CA HIS A 109 -0.15 -12.76 -0.92
C HIS A 109 0.92 -11.67 -0.84
N LEU A 110 0.55 -10.52 -0.37
CA LEU A 110 1.49 -9.41 -0.15
C LEU A 110 1.76 -9.29 1.32
N GLN A 111 3.02 -9.15 1.66
CA GLN A 111 3.46 -8.97 3.04
C GLN A 111 4.28 -7.70 3.13
N PHE A 112 3.83 -6.77 3.97
CA PHE A 112 4.52 -5.51 4.22
C PHE A 112 5.16 -5.57 5.59
N GLY A 113 6.47 -5.51 5.63
CA GLY A 113 7.22 -5.53 6.88
C GLY A 113 7.93 -6.84 7.14
N ASP A 114 8.54 -6.92 8.33
CA ASP A 114 9.28 -8.10 8.77
C ASP A 114 8.34 -9.19 9.25
N MET A 115 8.86 -10.39 9.33
CA MET A 115 8.09 -11.56 9.76
C MET A 115 7.42 -11.37 11.12
N ASN A 116 8.02 -10.59 12.01
CA ASN A 116 7.48 -10.39 13.36
C ASN A 116 6.43 -9.31 13.44
N ASN A 117 6.33 -8.46 12.43
CA ASN A 117 5.47 -7.29 12.48
C ASN A 117 4.93 -6.94 11.10
N ALA A 118 4.50 -7.94 10.39
CA ALA A 118 4.06 -7.78 9.01
C ALA A 118 2.56 -7.57 8.91
N THR A 119 2.18 -6.76 7.93
CA THR A 119 0.80 -6.65 7.49
C THR A 119 0.64 -7.51 6.25
N GLU A 120 -0.32 -8.40 6.26
CA GLU A 120 -0.53 -9.35 5.18
C GLU A 120 -1.83 -9.05 4.45
N LEU A 121 -1.76 -9.10 3.13
CA LEU A 121 -2.91 -8.94 2.26
C LEU A 121 -3.04 -10.15 1.35
N PHE A 122 -4.25 -10.66 1.21
CA PHE A 122 -4.54 -11.69 0.22
C PHE A 122 -5.43 -11.09 -0.85
N LEU A 123 -4.93 -11.06 -2.07
CA LEU A 123 -5.57 -10.37 -3.17
C LEU A 123 -5.94 -11.37 -4.27
N GLY A 124 -7.15 -11.25 -4.78
CA GLY A 124 -7.54 -12.00 -5.96
C GLY A 124 -6.90 -11.39 -7.20
N THR A 125 -7.06 -12.07 -8.33
CA THR A 125 -6.45 -11.66 -9.59
C THR A 125 -6.94 -10.30 -10.08
N ASN A 126 -8.19 -9.96 -9.80
CA ASN A 126 -8.69 -8.64 -10.19
C ASN A 126 -8.22 -7.56 -9.23
N CYS A 127 -8.12 -7.90 -7.96
CA CYS A 127 -7.74 -6.94 -6.93
C CYS A 127 -6.30 -6.48 -7.07
N ILE A 128 -5.39 -7.38 -7.48
CA ILE A 128 -3.99 -7.02 -7.69
C ILE A 128 -3.86 -5.92 -8.76
N TRP A 129 -4.70 -5.97 -9.78
CA TRP A 129 -4.72 -4.93 -10.80
C TRP A 129 -5.18 -3.58 -10.26
N ARG A 130 -6.16 -3.58 -9.36
CA ARG A 130 -6.59 -2.33 -8.72
C ARG A 130 -5.46 -1.72 -7.89
N VAL A 131 -4.68 -2.56 -7.21
CA VAL A 131 -3.52 -2.09 -6.46
C VAL A 131 -2.49 -1.48 -7.41
N CYS A 132 -2.21 -2.15 -8.52
CA CYS A 132 -1.29 -1.62 -9.54
C CYS A 132 -1.78 -0.27 -10.06
N GLN A 133 -3.05 -0.17 -10.40
CA GLN A 133 -3.63 1.06 -10.91
C GLN A 133 -3.57 2.19 -9.91
N GLY A 134 -3.88 1.90 -8.64
CA GLY A 134 -3.81 2.91 -7.58
C GLY A 134 -2.41 3.44 -7.39
N LEU A 135 -1.44 2.54 -7.39
CA LEU A 135 -0.04 2.92 -7.26
C LEU A 135 0.43 3.77 -8.44
N LEU A 136 0.07 3.38 -9.65
CA LEU A 136 0.42 4.16 -10.84
C LEU A 136 -0.22 5.54 -10.82
N ARG A 137 -1.45 5.64 -10.36
CA ARG A 137 -2.15 6.92 -10.29
C ARG A 137 -1.50 7.85 -9.28
N ILE A 138 -1.11 7.37 -8.12
CA ILE A 138 -0.47 8.23 -7.13
C ILE A 138 0.90 8.68 -7.61
N THR A 139 1.67 7.80 -8.26
CA THR A 139 2.97 8.20 -8.81
C THR A 139 2.81 9.25 -9.91
N ASP A 140 1.76 9.11 -10.73
CA ASP A 140 1.50 10.06 -11.80
C ASP A 140 1.06 11.42 -11.28
N LEU A 141 0.32 11.45 -10.18
CA LEU A 141 -0.07 12.71 -9.54
C LEU A 141 1.11 13.47 -8.98
N ILE A 142 2.11 12.75 -8.47
CA ILE A 142 3.31 13.36 -7.89
C ILE A 142 4.26 13.85 -8.96
N ALA A 143 4.49 13.03 -9.97
CA ALA A 143 5.43 13.31 -11.04
C ALA A 143 4.80 12.93 -12.36
N PRO A 144 3.93 13.78 -12.90
CA PRO A 144 3.29 13.48 -14.17
C PRO A 144 4.34 13.26 -15.25
N VAL A 145 4.07 12.28 -16.12
CA VAL A 145 4.94 12.05 -17.26
C VAL A 145 4.89 13.27 -18.14
N GLU A 146 6.03 13.93 -18.30
CA GLU A 146 6.08 15.07 -19.16
C GLU A 146 6.08 14.67 -20.60
N SER A 147 5.28 15.36 -21.37
CA SER A 147 5.12 15.07 -22.79
C SER A 147 6.12 15.86 -23.62
N ASN A 148 7.29 15.99 -23.15
CA ASN A 148 8.32 16.73 -23.86
C ASN A 148 8.76 16.04 -25.14
#